data_4802d09e101cc0f246b76bfba3833746
#
_entry.id   4802d09e101cc0f246b76bfba3833746
#
_cell.length_a   1.000
_cell.length_b   1.000
_cell.length_c   1.000
_cell.angle_alpha   90.00
_cell.angle_beta   90.00
_cell.angle_gamma   90.00
#
_symmetry.space_group_name_H-M   'P 1'
#
loop_
_entity.id
_entity.type
_entity.pdbx_description
1 polymer ?
#
loop_
_entity_poly.entity_id
_entity_poly.type
_entity_poly.pdbx_seq_one_letter_code
_entity_poly.pdbx_strand_id
1 'polypeptide(L)'
;LGSPIYLGTATGEMRSFMERLIFPYLVYDANHSTLFTKKIKTGLIYTMGAKEDQMKLMGYGQSLAIVEMVMTRIFGESESLLVTDTYQFDDYSKYESTSFNVAEKAKRRKEEFPKDCQKAFDMGVRFAQIQG
;
A
#
# COMPACT_ATOMS: atom_id res chain seq x y z
N LEU A 1 2.63 4.15 6.23
CA LEU A 1 3.72 3.79 5.32
C LEU A 1 3.24 3.86 3.88
N GLY A 2 4.08 4.30 2.95
CA GLY A 2 3.74 4.39 1.53
C GLY A 2 4.84 3.81 0.65
N SER A 3 4.46 3.07 -0.41
CA SER A 3 5.40 2.52 -1.37
C SER A 3 4.76 2.37 -2.75
N PRO A 4 5.48 2.63 -3.84
CA PRO A 4 5.08 2.09 -5.12
C PRO A 4 5.21 0.56 -5.11
N ILE A 5 4.44 -0.10 -5.98
CA ILE A 5 4.53 -1.53 -6.20
C ILE A 5 5.36 -1.79 -7.45
N TYR A 6 6.48 -2.46 -7.28
CA TYR A 6 7.32 -2.95 -8.36
C TYR A 6 7.37 -4.48 -8.29
N LEU A 7 7.17 -5.13 -9.42
CA LEU A 7 7.16 -6.60 -9.53
C LEU A 7 6.20 -7.29 -8.52
N GLY A 8 5.03 -6.67 -8.29
CA GLY A 8 3.97 -7.24 -7.44
C GLY A 8 4.16 -7.06 -5.93
N THR A 9 5.18 -6.33 -5.49
CA THR A 9 5.49 -6.12 -4.09
C THR A 9 5.95 -4.67 -3.82
N ALA A 10 6.01 -4.27 -2.55
CA ALA A 10 6.64 -3.02 -2.15
C ALA A 10 8.12 -2.97 -2.56
N THR A 11 8.68 -1.77 -2.68
CA THR A 11 10.09 -1.60 -3.03
C THR A 11 11.02 -2.31 -2.05
N GLY A 12 12.23 -2.66 -2.51
CA GLY A 12 13.25 -3.31 -1.68
C GLY A 12 13.57 -2.52 -0.41
N GLU A 13 13.66 -1.19 -0.52
CA GLU A 13 13.90 -0.29 0.62
C GLU A 13 12.75 -0.34 1.62
N MET A 14 11.51 -0.28 1.14
CA MET A 14 10.33 -0.38 2.01
C MET A 14 10.26 -1.76 2.67
N ARG A 15 10.55 -2.84 1.97
CA ARG A 15 10.57 -4.18 2.53
C ARG A 15 11.64 -4.32 3.61
N SER A 16 12.86 -3.85 3.35
CA SER A 16 13.94 -3.85 4.33
C SER A 16 13.59 -3.04 5.58
N PHE A 17 12.92 -1.90 5.41
CA PHE A 17 12.41 -1.11 6.52
C PHE A 17 11.35 -1.88 7.32
N MET A 18 10.36 -2.47 6.65
CA MET A 18 9.29 -3.23 7.32
C MET A 18 9.82 -4.46 8.06
N GLU A 19 10.77 -5.19 7.49
CA GLU A 19 11.40 -6.32 8.17
C GLU A 19 12.06 -5.89 9.48
N ARG A 20 12.80 -4.77 9.46
CA ARG A 20 13.45 -4.22 10.66
C ARG A 20 12.45 -3.65 11.68
N LEU A 21 11.34 -3.09 11.21
CA LEU A 21 10.27 -2.58 12.06
C LEU A 21 9.50 -3.72 12.74
N ILE A 22 9.22 -4.79 12.02
CA ILE A 22 8.31 -5.87 12.43
C ILE A 22 9.04 -6.94 13.23
N PHE A 23 10.19 -7.40 12.74
CA PHE A 23 10.88 -8.58 13.26
C PHE A 23 11.21 -8.52 14.76
N PRO A 24 11.64 -7.38 15.34
CA PRO A 24 11.92 -7.28 16.76
C PRO A 24 10.72 -7.54 17.68
N TYR A 25 9.50 -7.45 17.15
CA TYR A 25 8.26 -7.61 17.93
C TYR A 25 7.57 -8.97 17.71
N LEU A 26 8.08 -9.80 16.80
CA LEU A 26 7.49 -11.11 16.51
C LEU A 26 7.80 -12.10 17.63
N VAL A 27 6.77 -12.80 18.10
CA VAL A 27 6.89 -13.96 18.98
C VAL A 27 6.41 -15.20 18.24
N TYR A 28 7.17 -16.27 18.30
CA TYR A 28 6.87 -17.53 17.61
C TYR A 28 6.18 -18.54 18.57
N ASP A 29 5.18 -18.06 19.30
CA ASP A 29 4.33 -18.88 20.16
C ASP A 29 3.02 -19.29 19.47
N ALA A 30 2.29 -20.21 20.06
CA ALA A 30 1.01 -20.71 19.52
C ALA A 30 -0.09 -19.64 19.47
N ASN A 31 0.03 -18.59 20.27
CA ASN A 31 -0.94 -17.49 20.33
C ASN A 31 -0.60 -16.35 19.35
N HIS A 32 0.50 -16.47 18.61
CA HIS A 32 0.99 -15.40 17.73
C HIS A 32 1.15 -14.05 18.45
N SER A 33 1.68 -14.06 19.67
CA SER A 33 1.86 -12.88 20.52
C SER A 33 2.83 -11.86 19.90
N THR A 34 2.83 -10.67 20.45
CA THR A 34 3.75 -9.61 20.06
C THR A 34 4.45 -9.01 21.28
N LEU A 35 5.68 -8.58 21.12
CA LEU A 35 6.42 -7.79 22.13
C LEU A 35 6.05 -6.31 22.12
N PHE A 36 5.30 -5.85 21.11
CA PHE A 36 4.83 -4.48 21.06
C PHE A 36 3.64 -4.30 22.00
N THR A 37 3.85 -3.59 23.09
CA THR A 37 2.87 -3.52 24.20
C THR A 37 1.75 -2.50 23.99
N LYS A 38 1.92 -1.56 23.04
CA LYS A 38 0.93 -0.53 22.71
C LYS A 38 0.05 -1.00 21.57
N LYS A 39 -1.12 -0.37 21.45
CA LYS A 39 -1.96 -0.48 20.25
C LYS A 39 -1.91 0.84 19.49
N ILE A 40 -1.59 0.76 18.22
CA ILE A 40 -1.59 1.90 17.30
C ILE A 40 -2.28 1.52 16.01
N LYS A 41 -2.88 2.48 15.35
CA LYS A 41 -3.41 2.30 14.00
C LYS A 41 -2.30 2.46 12.99
N THR A 42 -2.26 1.60 11.99
CA THR A 42 -1.27 1.64 10.91
C THR A 42 -1.96 1.67 9.56
N GLY A 43 -1.39 2.43 8.62
CA GLY A 43 -1.90 2.53 7.26
C GLY A 43 -0.80 2.22 6.25
N LEU A 44 -1.17 1.46 5.22
CA LEU A 44 -0.31 1.11 4.10
C LEU A 44 -0.90 1.69 2.82
N ILE A 45 -0.17 2.58 2.16
CA ILE A 45 -0.60 3.18 0.89
C ILE A 45 0.30 2.64 -0.21
N TYR A 46 -0.30 1.91 -1.15
CA TYR A 46 0.41 1.32 -2.27
C TYR A 46 -0.06 1.93 -3.59
N THR A 47 0.87 2.45 -4.38
CA THR A 47 0.60 2.97 -5.72
C THR A 47 1.14 2.02 -6.78
N MET A 48 0.43 1.86 -7.89
CA MET A 48 0.88 0.98 -8.97
C MET A 48 0.34 1.42 -10.34
N GLY A 49 1.15 1.19 -11.38
CA GLY A 49 0.76 1.45 -12.76
C GLY A 49 -0.24 0.44 -13.32
N ALA A 50 -0.38 -0.74 -12.70
CA ALA A 50 -1.36 -1.75 -13.08
C ALA A 50 -2.79 -1.28 -12.80
N LYS A 51 -3.73 -1.63 -13.67
CA LYS A 51 -5.16 -1.46 -13.44
C LYS A 51 -5.65 -2.47 -12.40
N GLU A 52 -6.82 -2.23 -11.80
CA GLU A 52 -7.36 -3.07 -10.73
C GLU A 52 -7.61 -4.52 -11.17
N ASP A 53 -8.10 -4.73 -12.38
CA ASP A 53 -8.30 -6.05 -12.97
C ASP A 53 -6.98 -6.80 -13.17
N GLN A 54 -5.96 -6.12 -13.66
CA GLN A 54 -4.60 -6.67 -13.79
C GLN A 54 -4.02 -7.03 -12.42
N MET A 55 -4.15 -6.15 -11.44
CA MET A 55 -3.70 -6.39 -10.07
C MET A 55 -4.35 -7.66 -9.48
N LYS A 56 -5.67 -7.84 -9.69
CA LYS A 56 -6.41 -9.03 -9.24
C LYS A 56 -5.95 -10.28 -9.97
N LEU A 57 -5.80 -10.21 -11.29
CA LEU A 57 -5.35 -11.34 -12.11
C LEU A 57 -3.95 -11.82 -11.70
N MET A 58 -3.05 -10.89 -11.40
CA MET A 58 -1.68 -11.19 -10.99
C MET A 58 -1.54 -11.56 -9.50
N GLY A 59 -2.63 -11.50 -8.72
CA GLY A 59 -2.64 -11.89 -7.32
C GLY A 59 -1.91 -10.91 -6.37
N TYR A 60 -1.64 -9.67 -6.79
CA TYR A 60 -0.90 -8.70 -5.96
C TYR A 60 -1.61 -8.42 -4.63
N GLY A 61 -2.95 -8.40 -4.64
CA GLY A 61 -3.74 -8.17 -3.43
C GLY A 61 -3.46 -9.17 -2.31
N GLN A 62 -3.19 -10.43 -2.66
CA GLN A 62 -2.90 -11.46 -1.65
C GLN A 62 -1.56 -11.22 -0.95
N SER A 63 -0.50 -10.90 -1.71
CA SER A 63 0.81 -10.63 -1.12
C SER A 63 0.81 -9.37 -0.25
N LEU A 64 0.07 -8.34 -0.63
CA LEU A 64 -0.06 -7.10 0.13
C LEU A 64 -0.91 -7.31 1.40
N ALA A 65 -1.95 -8.13 1.34
CA ALA A 65 -2.78 -8.49 2.50
C ALA A 65 -2.01 -9.22 3.60
N ILE A 66 -0.97 -10.00 3.25
CA ILE A 66 -0.10 -10.63 4.24
C ILE A 66 0.61 -9.58 5.11
N VAL A 67 1.09 -8.52 4.50
CA VAL A 67 1.76 -7.42 5.23
C VAL A 67 0.78 -6.73 6.18
N GLU A 68 -0.43 -6.42 5.72
CA GLU A 68 -1.47 -5.83 6.55
C GLU A 68 -1.84 -6.72 7.73
N MET A 69 -1.98 -8.02 7.51
CA MET A 69 -2.24 -9.01 8.57
C MET A 69 -1.13 -9.00 9.62
N VAL A 70 0.15 -8.97 9.21
CA VAL A 70 1.29 -8.93 10.14
C VAL A 70 1.33 -7.61 10.91
N MET A 71 1.06 -6.49 10.25
CA MET A 71 0.98 -5.17 10.90
C MET A 71 -0.15 -5.15 11.94
N THR A 72 -1.32 -5.71 11.60
CA THR A 72 -2.45 -5.85 12.53
C THR A 72 -2.07 -6.69 13.74
N ARG A 73 -1.41 -7.82 13.54
CA ARG A 73 -0.94 -8.70 14.62
C ARG A 73 -0.02 -7.95 15.59
N ILE A 74 0.92 -7.19 15.07
CA ILE A 74 1.96 -6.54 15.88
C ILE A 74 1.45 -5.27 16.55
N PHE A 75 0.86 -4.37 15.76
CA PHE A 75 0.56 -3.01 16.20
C PHE A 75 -0.90 -2.82 16.62
N GLY A 76 -1.80 -3.69 16.17
CA GLY A 76 -3.23 -3.63 16.47
C GLY A 76 -4.06 -3.51 15.21
N GLU A 77 -4.54 -2.32 14.88
CA GLU A 77 -5.38 -2.08 13.71
C GLU A 77 -4.54 -1.66 12.50
N SER A 78 -4.79 -2.24 11.33
CA SER A 78 -4.13 -1.87 10.08
C SER A 78 -5.10 -1.85 8.93
N GLU A 79 -4.95 -0.91 8.01
CA GLU A 79 -5.68 -0.89 6.74
C GLU A 79 -4.76 -0.52 5.58
N SER A 80 -5.09 -1.02 4.38
CA SER A 80 -4.36 -0.71 3.14
C SER A 80 -5.20 0.09 2.17
N LEU A 81 -4.60 1.09 1.54
CA LEU A 81 -5.14 1.81 0.39
C LEU A 81 -4.36 1.42 -0.85
N LEU A 82 -5.04 0.81 -1.82
CA LEU A 82 -4.45 0.45 -3.10
C LEU A 82 -4.85 1.49 -4.15
N VAL A 83 -3.86 2.20 -4.68
CA VAL A 83 -4.03 3.22 -5.71
C VAL A 83 -3.51 2.66 -7.02
N THR A 84 -4.43 2.21 -7.86
CA THR A 84 -4.13 1.54 -9.14
C THR A 84 -4.10 2.50 -10.30
N ASP A 85 -3.56 2.06 -11.43
CA ASP A 85 -3.52 2.79 -12.70
C ASP A 85 -2.88 4.19 -12.58
N THR A 86 -1.86 4.32 -11.74
CA THR A 86 -1.11 5.58 -11.58
C THR A 86 -0.15 5.80 -12.75
N TYR A 87 0.38 7.02 -12.87
CA TYR A 87 1.44 7.32 -13.84
C TYR A 87 2.70 6.50 -13.55
N GLN A 88 3.32 6.01 -14.62
CA GLN A 88 4.64 5.39 -14.60
C GLN A 88 5.72 6.42 -14.93
N PHE A 89 5.44 7.33 -15.82
CA PHE A 89 6.35 8.36 -16.31
C PHE A 89 5.69 9.73 -16.28
N ASP A 90 6.47 10.77 -16.05
CA ASP A 90 5.99 12.15 -16.15
C ASP A 90 5.69 12.53 -17.60
N ASP A 91 6.51 12.02 -18.53
CA ASP A 91 6.37 12.24 -19.96
C ASP A 91 6.57 10.92 -20.72
N TYR A 92 5.48 10.33 -21.16
CA TYR A 92 5.46 9.05 -21.88
C TYR A 92 6.13 9.12 -23.25
N SER A 93 6.27 10.32 -23.87
CA SER A 93 6.93 10.46 -25.18
C SER A 93 8.43 10.18 -25.14
N LYS A 94 9.04 10.20 -23.97
CA LYS A 94 10.47 9.96 -23.75
C LYS A 94 10.83 8.48 -23.62
N TYR A 95 9.83 7.59 -23.61
CA TYR A 95 10.02 6.17 -23.33
C TYR A 95 9.27 5.33 -24.33
N GLU A 96 9.77 4.12 -24.60
CA GLU A 96 8.97 3.09 -25.28
C GLU A 96 7.84 2.68 -24.35
N SER A 97 6.62 3.13 -24.64
CA SER A 97 5.48 3.06 -23.72
C SER A 97 4.18 2.62 -24.38
N THR A 98 4.27 1.88 -25.48
CA THR A 98 3.12 1.43 -26.30
C THR A 98 2.14 0.53 -25.54
N SER A 99 2.54 -0.05 -24.39
CA SER A 99 1.66 -0.83 -23.53
C SER A 99 0.68 0.02 -22.70
N PHE A 100 0.87 1.36 -22.69
CA PHE A 100 0.03 2.26 -21.92
C PHE A 100 -0.91 3.06 -22.83
N ASN A 101 -2.18 3.19 -22.44
CA ASN A 101 -3.07 4.20 -23.00
C ASN A 101 -2.87 5.53 -22.25
N VAL A 102 -2.03 6.39 -22.81
CA VAL A 102 -1.64 7.66 -22.18
C VAL A 102 -2.85 8.58 -21.95
N ALA A 103 -3.81 8.60 -22.85
CA ALA A 103 -5.03 9.43 -22.72
C ALA A 103 -5.91 8.94 -21.55
N GLU A 104 -6.10 7.63 -21.40
CA GLU A 104 -6.81 7.06 -20.25
C GLU A 104 -6.10 7.34 -18.92
N LYS A 105 -4.79 7.20 -18.89
CA LYS A 105 -4.00 7.52 -17.70
C LYS A 105 -4.09 9.00 -17.32
N ALA A 106 -4.08 9.90 -18.29
CA ALA A 106 -4.26 11.33 -18.05
C ALA A 106 -5.67 11.63 -17.50
N LYS A 107 -6.70 11.00 -18.05
CA LYS A 107 -8.07 11.10 -17.54
C LYS A 107 -8.15 10.60 -16.09
N ARG A 108 -7.63 9.40 -15.81
CA ARG A 108 -7.61 8.83 -14.45
C ARG A 108 -6.89 9.74 -13.46
N ARG A 109 -5.72 10.28 -13.84
CA ARG A 109 -4.97 11.21 -12.99
C ARG A 109 -5.80 12.46 -12.63
N LYS A 110 -6.59 12.96 -13.56
CA LYS A 110 -7.43 14.16 -13.37
C LYS A 110 -8.69 13.87 -12.55
N GLU A 111 -9.34 12.73 -12.79
CA GLU A 111 -10.69 12.46 -12.27
C GLU A 111 -10.70 11.56 -11.03
N GLU A 112 -9.80 10.58 -10.97
CA GLU A 112 -9.80 9.55 -9.91
C GLU A 112 -8.69 9.73 -8.87
N PHE A 113 -7.49 10.12 -9.30
CA PHE A 113 -6.37 10.28 -8.37
C PHE A 113 -6.64 11.31 -7.24
N PRO A 114 -7.34 12.43 -7.45
CA PRO A 114 -7.75 13.32 -6.36
C PRO A 114 -8.65 12.62 -5.33
N LYS A 115 -9.51 11.68 -5.76
CA LYS A 115 -10.34 10.88 -4.86
C LYS A 115 -9.49 9.90 -4.03
N ASP A 116 -8.46 9.32 -4.63
CA ASP A 116 -7.52 8.47 -3.91
C ASP A 116 -6.71 9.26 -2.87
N CYS A 117 -6.32 10.49 -3.19
CA CYS A 117 -5.73 11.41 -2.20
C CYS A 117 -6.70 11.72 -1.06
N GLN A 118 -7.98 11.93 -1.36
CA GLN A 118 -8.99 12.15 -0.32
C GLN A 118 -9.16 10.91 0.57
N LYS A 119 -9.18 9.70 0.00
CA LYS A 119 -9.22 8.45 0.80
C LYS A 119 -8.03 8.33 1.75
N ALA A 120 -6.83 8.71 1.27
CA ALA A 120 -5.63 8.71 2.11
C ALA A 120 -5.73 9.74 3.25
N PHE A 121 -6.25 10.93 2.96
CA PHE A 121 -6.51 11.95 3.97
C PHE A 121 -7.52 11.45 5.01
N ASP A 122 -8.64 10.88 4.56
CA ASP A 122 -9.69 10.36 5.44
C ASP A 122 -9.18 9.19 6.31
N MET A 123 -8.26 8.37 5.79
CA MET A 123 -7.55 7.36 6.57
C MET A 123 -6.78 8.02 7.73
N GLY A 124 -6.04 9.08 7.45
CA GLY A 124 -5.32 9.84 8.47
C GLY A 124 -6.26 10.45 9.52
N VAL A 125 -7.39 11.00 9.10
CA VAL A 125 -8.41 11.54 10.01
C VAL A 125 -8.94 10.44 10.94
N ARG A 126 -9.28 9.26 10.41
CA ARG A 126 -9.73 8.12 11.24
C ARG A 126 -8.67 7.69 12.25
N PHE A 127 -7.40 7.73 11.88
CA PHE A 127 -6.30 7.35 12.78
C PHE A 127 -6.06 8.38 13.88
N ALA A 128 -6.29 9.66 13.59
CA ALA A 128 -6.17 10.74 14.57
C ALA A 128 -7.32 10.79 15.58
N GLN A 129 -8.44 10.12 15.30
CA GLN A 129 -9.55 10.02 16.25
C GLN A 129 -9.13 9.12 17.40
N ILE A 130 -8.88 9.74 18.55
CA ILE A 130 -8.60 9.03 19.80
C ILE A 130 -9.91 8.31 20.19
N GLN A 131 -9.86 6.99 20.20
CA GLN A 131 -10.90 6.25 20.90
C GLN A 131 -10.69 6.48 22.40
N GLY A 132 -11.54 7.32 22.96
CA GLY A 132 -11.59 7.55 24.41
C GLY A 132 -12.01 6.30 25.16
#